data_735a8e2ab1ee0359612b4bc7ca98dd00
#
_entry.id   735a8e2ab1ee0359612b4bc7ca98dd00
#
_cell.length_a   1.000
_cell.length_b   1.000
_cell.length_c   1.000
_cell.angle_alpha   90.00
_cell.angle_beta   90.00
_cell.angle_gamma   90.00
#
_symmetry.space_group_name_H-M   'P 1'
#
loop_
_entity.id
_entity.type
_entity.pdbx_description
1 polymer ?
#
loop_
_entity_poly.entity_id
_entity_poly.type
_entity_poly.pdbx_seq_one_letter_code
_entity_poly.pdbx_strand_id
1 'polypeptide(L)'
;FPFIFRGALDVRATGINEAMKLAAAKAIAELARERVPEEVAKAYGKSHSFGPDYIIPAPFDPRLMEVVSSAVAKAAMDSGIARRPITDFEAYKETLGRFVYKTGMAMKPLFDKARADPKRVVYAEGEDHRVLRAAQVLVDDKVCRLSLIGRPVVIRDVIKELGLRMISVD
;
A
#
# COMPACT_ATOMS: atom_id res chain seq x y z
N PHE A 1 9.35 0.50 0.36
CA PHE A 1 10.30 0.31 1.47
C PHE A 1 10.10 -1.02 2.22
N PRO A 2 8.88 -1.47 2.56
CA PRO A 2 8.71 -2.70 3.35
C PRO A 2 9.18 -3.98 2.63
N PHE A 3 9.23 -3.98 1.33
CA PHE A 3 9.53 -5.18 0.53
C PHE A 3 11.00 -5.58 0.52
N ILE A 4 11.92 -4.68 0.86
CA ILE A 4 13.33 -5.02 1.13
C ILE A 4 13.40 -5.96 2.33
N PHE A 5 12.70 -5.64 3.40
CA PHE A 5 12.64 -6.48 4.60
C PHE A 5 11.94 -7.80 4.30
N ARG A 6 10.89 -7.79 3.48
CA ARG A 6 10.19 -9.01 3.08
C ARG A 6 11.14 -9.99 2.40
N GLY A 7 11.87 -9.54 1.37
CA GLY A 7 12.85 -10.38 0.68
C GLY A 7 13.97 -10.89 1.58
N ALA A 8 14.49 -10.04 2.48
CA ALA A 8 15.54 -10.41 3.42
C ALA A 8 15.04 -11.45 4.45
N LEU A 9 13.84 -11.27 5.00
CA LEU A 9 13.26 -12.16 6.01
C LEU A 9 12.87 -13.51 5.43
N ASP A 10 12.34 -13.56 4.22
CA ASP A 10 11.91 -14.81 3.58
C ASP A 10 13.08 -15.78 3.34
N VAL A 11 14.28 -15.26 3.02
CA VAL A 11 15.51 -16.04 2.91
C VAL A 11 16.30 -16.11 4.22
N ARG A 12 15.78 -15.54 5.33
CA ARG A 12 16.46 -15.45 6.61
C ARG A 12 17.88 -14.89 6.50
N ALA A 13 18.02 -13.80 5.75
CA ALA A 13 19.32 -13.15 5.59
C ALA A 13 19.87 -12.68 6.94
N THR A 14 21.19 -12.72 7.10
CA THR A 14 21.87 -12.28 8.33
C THR A 14 21.88 -10.77 8.50
N GLY A 15 21.56 -10.02 7.44
CA GLY A 15 21.50 -8.57 7.39
C GLY A 15 21.06 -8.09 6.01
N ILE A 16 21.06 -6.79 5.81
CA ILE A 16 20.79 -6.16 4.52
C ILE A 16 22.08 -5.49 4.05
N ASN A 17 22.70 -6.07 3.02
CA ASN A 17 23.94 -5.57 2.45
C ASN A 17 23.71 -4.64 1.25
N GLU A 18 24.80 -4.05 0.72
CA GLU A 18 24.72 -3.11 -0.41
C GLU A 18 24.20 -3.77 -1.70
N ALA A 19 24.49 -5.05 -1.94
CA ALA A 19 23.97 -5.78 -3.10
C ALA A 19 22.43 -5.86 -3.06
N MET A 20 21.85 -6.12 -1.90
CA MET A 20 20.40 -6.18 -1.71
C MET A 20 19.74 -4.81 -1.90
N LYS A 21 20.36 -3.73 -1.39
CA LYS A 21 19.89 -2.36 -1.58
C LYS A 21 19.90 -1.96 -3.05
N LEU A 22 21.01 -2.27 -3.75
CA LEU A 22 21.14 -2.00 -5.17
C LEU A 22 20.15 -2.81 -6.01
N ALA A 23 19.91 -4.08 -5.66
CA ALA A 23 18.92 -4.91 -6.32
C ALA A 23 17.51 -4.35 -6.16
N ALA A 24 17.16 -3.88 -4.95
CA ALA A 24 15.89 -3.21 -4.71
C ALA A 24 15.73 -1.92 -5.53
N ALA A 25 16.77 -1.08 -5.58
CA ALA A 25 16.75 0.17 -6.35
C ALA A 25 16.57 -0.10 -7.87
N LYS A 26 17.28 -1.08 -8.41
CA LYS A 26 17.14 -1.50 -9.82
C LYS A 26 15.75 -2.02 -10.10
N ALA A 27 15.21 -2.91 -9.27
CA ALA A 27 13.87 -3.47 -9.41
C ALA A 27 12.78 -2.39 -9.40
N ILE A 28 12.89 -1.38 -8.53
CA ILE A 28 12.00 -0.23 -8.48
C ILE A 28 12.12 0.62 -9.75
N ALA A 29 13.35 0.88 -10.22
CA ALA A 29 13.59 1.67 -11.41
C ALA A 29 13.08 1.00 -12.71
N GLU A 30 13.21 -0.32 -12.81
CA GLU A 30 12.67 -1.12 -13.90
C GLU A 30 11.14 -1.12 -13.89
N LEU A 31 10.52 -1.37 -12.73
CA LEU A 31 9.07 -1.35 -12.58
C LEU A 31 8.45 0.01 -12.91
N ALA A 32 9.14 1.13 -12.60
CA ALA A 32 8.68 2.47 -12.95
C ALA A 32 8.55 2.69 -14.46
N ARG A 33 9.31 1.96 -15.28
CA ARG A 33 9.28 2.03 -16.75
C ARG A 33 8.19 1.17 -17.36
N GLU A 34 7.65 0.24 -16.61
CA GLU A 34 6.55 -0.59 -17.07
C GLU A 34 5.22 0.19 -17.12
N ARG A 35 4.29 -0.30 -17.93
CA ARG A 35 2.94 0.27 -17.96
C ARG A 35 2.28 0.14 -16.59
N VAL A 36 1.77 1.25 -16.07
CA VAL A 36 1.03 1.26 -14.80
C VAL A 36 -0.32 0.56 -14.97
N PRO A 37 -0.67 -0.41 -14.12
CA PRO A 37 -1.97 -1.07 -14.17
C PRO A 37 -3.12 -0.08 -13.96
N GLU A 38 -4.26 -0.34 -14.61
CA GLU A 38 -5.44 0.53 -14.47
C GLU A 38 -5.94 0.65 -13.03
N GLU A 39 -5.80 -0.40 -12.24
CA GLU A 39 -6.18 -0.41 -10.83
C GLU A 39 -5.37 0.59 -10.02
N VAL A 40 -4.06 0.66 -10.29
CA VAL A 40 -3.16 1.64 -9.66
C VAL A 40 -3.49 3.05 -10.16
N ALA A 41 -3.70 3.23 -11.46
CA ALA A 41 -4.08 4.51 -12.04
C ALA A 41 -5.41 5.03 -11.46
N LYS A 42 -6.41 4.16 -11.28
CA LYS A 42 -7.70 4.50 -10.64
C LYS A 42 -7.53 4.88 -9.17
N ALA A 43 -6.69 4.15 -8.42
CA ALA A 43 -6.43 4.45 -7.01
C ALA A 43 -5.78 5.82 -6.78
N TYR A 44 -4.97 6.27 -7.73
CA TYR A 44 -4.27 7.57 -7.67
C TYR A 44 -4.97 8.69 -8.46
N GLY A 45 -6.10 8.39 -9.11
CA GLY A 45 -6.89 9.37 -9.85
C GLY A 45 -6.22 9.94 -11.11
N LYS A 46 -5.09 9.38 -11.52
CA LYS A 46 -4.30 9.77 -12.71
C LYS A 46 -3.74 8.53 -13.41
N SER A 47 -3.67 8.60 -14.73
CA SER A 47 -2.78 7.71 -15.49
C SER A 47 -1.35 8.21 -15.34
N HIS A 48 -0.45 7.33 -14.93
CA HIS A 48 0.97 7.63 -14.79
C HIS A 48 1.76 6.90 -15.88
N SER A 49 2.78 7.55 -16.42
CA SER A 49 3.79 6.96 -17.28
C SER A 49 5.16 7.41 -16.79
N PHE A 50 6.19 6.60 -17.04
CA PHE A 50 7.56 6.96 -16.70
C PHE A 50 7.94 8.33 -17.27
N GLY A 51 8.46 9.21 -16.42
CA GLY A 51 8.84 10.57 -16.77
C GLY A 51 9.18 11.39 -15.53
N PRO A 52 9.38 12.72 -15.69
CA PRO A 52 9.77 13.60 -14.58
C PRO A 52 8.85 13.51 -13.36
N ASP A 53 7.57 13.28 -13.58
CA ASP A 53 6.55 13.20 -12.52
C ASP A 53 6.29 11.78 -12.00
N TYR A 54 6.92 10.75 -12.61
CA TYR A 54 6.77 9.34 -12.22
C TYR A 54 8.05 8.56 -12.47
N ILE A 55 9.04 8.80 -11.63
CA ILE A 55 10.35 8.11 -11.64
C ILE A 55 10.40 6.91 -10.68
N ILE A 56 9.44 6.80 -9.78
CA ILE A 56 9.27 5.74 -8.79
C ILE A 56 7.83 5.25 -8.86
N PRO A 57 7.58 3.92 -8.82
CA PRO A 57 6.23 3.38 -8.78
C PRO A 57 5.43 3.89 -7.58
N ALA A 58 4.12 3.97 -7.74
CA ALA A 58 3.23 4.34 -6.66
C ALA A 58 3.42 3.40 -5.45
N PRO A 59 3.46 3.92 -4.20
CA PRO A 59 3.79 3.12 -3.01
C PRO A 59 2.89 1.90 -2.77
N PHE A 60 1.65 1.97 -3.24
CA PHE A 60 0.67 0.88 -3.14
C PHE A 60 0.52 0.06 -4.43
N ASP A 61 1.48 0.15 -5.36
CA ASP A 61 1.50 -0.72 -6.52
C ASP A 61 1.73 -2.18 -6.04
N PRO A 62 0.77 -3.09 -6.28
CA PRO A 62 0.84 -4.46 -5.79
C PRO A 62 2.03 -5.25 -6.34
N ARG A 63 2.54 -4.86 -7.51
CA ARG A 63 3.70 -5.47 -8.15
C ARG A 63 5.01 -5.27 -7.38
N LEU A 64 5.09 -4.19 -6.57
CA LEU A 64 6.28 -3.89 -5.75
C LEU A 64 6.64 -5.03 -4.80
N MET A 65 5.64 -5.70 -4.22
CA MET A 65 5.90 -6.82 -3.30
C MET A 65 6.62 -7.96 -4.01
N GLU A 66 6.13 -8.35 -5.16
CA GLU A 66 6.71 -9.45 -5.94
C GLU A 66 8.09 -9.08 -6.49
N VAL A 67 8.19 -7.93 -7.17
CA VAL A 67 9.39 -7.52 -7.90
C VAL A 67 10.55 -7.21 -6.95
N VAL A 68 10.30 -6.38 -5.93
CA VAL A 68 11.35 -5.96 -4.99
C VAL A 68 11.76 -7.09 -4.07
N SER A 69 10.81 -7.85 -3.50
CA SER A 69 11.16 -8.94 -2.57
C SER A 69 11.95 -10.04 -3.29
N SER A 70 11.58 -10.38 -4.51
CA SER A 70 12.31 -11.39 -5.31
C SER A 70 13.73 -10.93 -5.66
N ALA A 71 13.91 -9.68 -6.07
CA ALA A 71 15.22 -9.13 -6.37
C ALA A 71 16.14 -9.11 -5.14
N VAL A 72 15.60 -8.71 -3.99
CA VAL A 72 16.34 -8.68 -2.72
C VAL A 72 16.70 -10.08 -2.23
N ALA A 73 15.75 -11.03 -2.29
CA ALA A 73 15.98 -12.42 -1.90
C ALA A 73 17.09 -13.04 -2.77
N LYS A 74 17.02 -12.81 -4.09
CA LYS A 74 18.06 -13.28 -5.01
C LYS A 74 19.43 -12.68 -4.68
N ALA A 75 19.54 -11.38 -4.47
CA ALA A 75 20.77 -10.71 -4.11
C ALA A 75 21.35 -11.21 -2.77
N ALA A 76 20.50 -11.52 -1.79
CA ALA A 76 20.92 -12.13 -0.52
C ALA A 76 21.50 -13.51 -0.72
N MET A 77 20.94 -14.31 -1.63
CA MET A 77 21.45 -15.63 -1.98
C MET A 77 22.78 -15.54 -2.72
N ASP A 78 22.83 -14.69 -3.75
CA ASP A 78 24.02 -14.48 -4.58
C ASP A 78 25.23 -13.97 -3.76
N SER A 79 24.96 -13.20 -2.69
CA SER A 79 25.97 -12.68 -1.75
C SER A 79 26.26 -13.61 -0.56
N GLY A 80 25.67 -14.80 -0.51
CA GLY A 80 25.96 -15.83 0.48
C GLY A 80 25.45 -15.57 1.89
N ILE A 81 24.56 -14.56 2.09
CA ILE A 81 24.03 -14.21 3.41
C ILE A 81 22.63 -14.80 3.69
N ALA A 82 22.04 -15.50 2.72
CA ALA A 82 20.77 -16.17 2.88
C ALA A 82 20.96 -17.51 3.63
N ARG A 83 20.27 -17.67 4.77
CA ARG A 83 20.29 -18.93 5.54
C ARG A 83 19.25 -19.93 5.04
N ARG A 84 18.24 -19.47 4.31
CA ARG A 84 17.19 -20.29 3.72
C ARG A 84 17.01 -19.93 2.24
N PRO A 85 17.83 -20.51 1.34
CA PRO A 85 17.72 -20.23 -0.08
C PRO A 85 16.36 -20.62 -0.65
N ILE A 86 15.86 -19.83 -1.60
CA ILE A 86 14.67 -20.12 -2.39
C ILE A 86 15.10 -20.98 -3.58
N THR A 87 14.54 -22.17 -3.72
CA THR A 87 14.85 -23.10 -4.81
C THR A 87 14.00 -22.86 -6.04
N ASP A 88 12.76 -22.38 -5.85
CA ASP A 88 11.80 -22.09 -6.91
C ASP A 88 11.30 -20.65 -6.78
N PHE A 89 11.85 -19.77 -7.61
CA PHE A 89 11.48 -18.35 -7.63
C PHE A 89 10.10 -18.09 -8.23
N GLU A 90 9.61 -18.93 -9.14
CA GLU A 90 8.28 -18.75 -9.71
C GLU A 90 7.21 -19.10 -8.67
N ALA A 91 7.37 -20.20 -7.94
CA ALA A 91 6.48 -20.52 -6.82
C ALA A 91 6.56 -19.46 -5.69
N TYR A 92 7.73 -18.87 -5.48
CA TYR A 92 7.90 -17.78 -4.52
C TYR A 92 7.14 -16.52 -4.94
N LYS A 93 7.25 -16.10 -6.21
CA LYS A 93 6.50 -14.96 -6.76
C LYS A 93 4.99 -15.18 -6.68
N GLU A 94 4.52 -16.37 -7.05
CA GLU A 94 3.11 -16.74 -6.89
C GLU A 94 2.64 -16.61 -5.42
N THR A 95 3.47 -17.03 -4.48
CA THR A 95 3.18 -16.90 -3.04
C THR A 95 3.07 -15.44 -2.62
N LEU A 96 3.98 -14.58 -3.11
CA LEU A 96 3.93 -13.14 -2.86
C LEU A 96 2.69 -12.50 -3.50
N GLY A 97 2.39 -12.85 -4.75
CA GLY A 97 1.19 -12.40 -5.45
C GLY A 97 -0.10 -12.77 -4.72
N ARG A 98 -0.21 -14.03 -4.27
CA ARG A 98 -1.36 -14.49 -3.47
C ARG A 98 -1.51 -13.73 -2.16
N PHE A 99 -0.41 -13.31 -1.54
CA PHE A 99 -0.44 -12.56 -0.28
C PHE A 99 -1.02 -11.16 -0.50
N VAL A 100 -0.67 -10.48 -1.59
CA VAL A 100 -1.23 -9.18 -1.95
C VAL A 100 -2.72 -9.29 -2.26
N TYR A 101 -3.09 -10.28 -3.09
CA TYR A 101 -4.48 -10.46 -3.52
C TYR A 101 -5.39 -11.07 -2.46
N LYS A 102 -4.87 -11.87 -1.50
CA LYS A 102 -5.71 -12.47 -0.45
C LYS A 102 -6.41 -11.42 0.41
N THR A 103 -5.72 -10.36 0.80
CA THR A 103 -6.33 -9.30 1.60
C THR A 103 -7.37 -8.53 0.78
N GLY A 104 -7.06 -8.18 -0.47
CA GLY A 104 -8.02 -7.52 -1.37
C GLY A 104 -9.22 -8.39 -1.71
N MET A 105 -9.02 -9.66 -2.06
CA MET A 105 -10.09 -10.59 -2.38
C MET A 105 -10.96 -10.94 -1.17
N ALA A 106 -10.36 -11.13 0.02
CA ALA A 106 -11.11 -11.38 1.25
C ALA A 106 -11.88 -10.15 1.71
N MET A 107 -11.34 -8.96 1.55
CA MET A 107 -11.96 -7.70 1.95
C MET A 107 -13.01 -7.21 0.95
N LYS A 108 -12.87 -7.53 -0.35
CA LYS A 108 -13.80 -7.07 -1.38
C LYS A 108 -15.26 -7.38 -1.07
N PRO A 109 -15.65 -8.64 -0.74
CA PRO A 109 -17.05 -8.95 -0.38
C PRO A 109 -17.54 -8.18 0.85
N LEU A 110 -16.65 -7.88 1.81
CA LEU A 110 -16.98 -7.10 3.01
C LEU A 110 -17.24 -5.64 2.64
N PHE A 111 -16.40 -5.05 1.80
CA PHE A 111 -16.60 -3.69 1.30
C PHE A 111 -17.85 -3.58 0.43
N ASP A 112 -18.10 -4.57 -0.47
CA ASP A 112 -19.29 -4.59 -1.30
C ASP A 112 -20.57 -4.68 -0.44
N LYS A 113 -20.56 -5.52 0.61
CA LYS A 113 -21.66 -5.63 1.58
C LYS A 113 -21.85 -4.34 2.37
N ALA A 114 -20.77 -3.71 2.81
CA ALA A 114 -20.81 -2.44 3.55
C ALA A 114 -21.35 -1.29 2.68
N ARG A 115 -20.98 -1.25 1.40
CA ARG A 115 -21.51 -0.28 0.43
C ARG A 115 -22.97 -0.50 0.09
N ALA A 116 -23.43 -1.76 0.06
CA ALA A 116 -24.84 -2.09 -0.20
C ALA A 116 -25.77 -1.67 0.96
N ASP A 117 -25.27 -1.69 2.19
CA ASP A 117 -26.02 -1.29 3.40
C ASP A 117 -25.10 -0.52 4.37
N PRO A 118 -24.77 0.76 4.05
CA PRO A 118 -23.82 1.52 4.84
C PRO A 118 -24.40 1.87 6.21
N LYS A 119 -23.78 1.30 7.24
CA LYS A 119 -24.16 1.53 8.64
C LYS A 119 -23.65 2.90 9.12
N ARG A 120 -24.32 3.44 10.13
CA ARG A 120 -23.84 4.63 10.83
C ARG A 120 -22.72 4.23 11.79
N VAL A 121 -21.55 4.87 11.62
CA VAL A 121 -20.38 4.70 12.47
C VAL A 121 -20.08 6.02 13.16
N VAL A 122 -19.83 5.97 14.46
CA VAL A 122 -19.52 7.14 15.27
C VAL A 122 -18.11 7.02 15.81
N TYR A 123 -17.27 8.02 15.54
CA TYR A 123 -15.96 8.16 16.13
C TYR A 123 -15.97 9.15 17.28
N ALA A 124 -15.55 8.71 18.47
CA ALA A 124 -15.52 9.54 19.68
C ALA A 124 -14.40 10.59 19.65
N GLU A 125 -13.28 10.29 19.00
CA GLU A 125 -12.12 11.17 18.88
C GLU A 125 -12.13 11.95 17.55
N GLY A 126 -13.22 12.67 17.26
CA GLY A 126 -13.38 13.38 15.98
C GLY A 126 -12.39 14.52 15.72
N GLU A 127 -11.61 14.96 16.72
CA GLU A 127 -10.57 15.98 16.58
C GLU A 127 -9.18 15.39 16.30
N ASP A 128 -9.01 14.05 16.40
CA ASP A 128 -7.71 13.39 16.14
C ASP A 128 -7.40 13.32 14.64
N HIS A 129 -6.19 13.74 14.27
CA HIS A 129 -5.72 13.77 12.88
C HIS A 129 -5.76 12.39 12.19
N ARG A 130 -5.51 11.31 12.92
CA ARG A 130 -5.52 9.94 12.38
C ARG A 130 -6.96 9.48 12.14
N VAL A 131 -7.86 9.83 13.05
CA VAL A 131 -9.29 9.54 12.92
C VAL A 131 -9.86 10.28 11.71
N LEU A 132 -9.53 11.56 11.53
CA LEU A 132 -10.00 12.35 10.39
C LEU A 132 -9.46 11.82 9.05
N ARG A 133 -8.21 11.36 8.99
CA ARG A 133 -7.66 10.72 7.79
C ARG A 133 -8.36 9.39 7.48
N ALA A 134 -8.60 8.56 8.50
CA ALA A 134 -9.36 7.32 8.34
C ALA A 134 -10.81 7.60 7.91
N ALA A 135 -11.43 8.60 8.50
CA ALA A 135 -12.77 9.06 8.17
C ALA A 135 -12.88 9.45 6.69
N GLN A 136 -11.90 10.19 6.15
CA GLN A 136 -11.86 10.54 4.73
C GLN A 136 -11.89 9.30 3.83
N VAL A 137 -11.09 8.27 4.16
CA VAL A 137 -11.05 7.02 3.39
C VAL A 137 -12.42 6.33 3.40
N LEU A 138 -13.06 6.24 4.57
CA LEU A 138 -14.37 5.60 4.71
C LEU A 138 -15.48 6.34 3.95
N VAL A 139 -15.40 7.67 3.91
CA VAL A 139 -16.34 8.52 3.14
C VAL A 139 -16.12 8.33 1.64
N ASP A 140 -14.87 8.38 1.19
CA ASP A 140 -14.50 8.19 -0.23
C ASP A 140 -14.92 6.81 -0.73
N ASP A 141 -14.72 5.78 0.09
CA ASP A 141 -15.10 4.40 -0.21
C ASP A 141 -16.59 4.10 -0.06
N LYS A 142 -17.37 5.03 0.51
CA LYS A 142 -18.82 4.92 0.74
C LYS A 142 -19.22 3.68 1.55
N VAL A 143 -18.38 3.23 2.47
CA VAL A 143 -18.59 1.99 3.25
C VAL A 143 -19.42 2.21 4.52
N CYS A 144 -19.57 3.45 4.97
CA CYS A 144 -20.39 3.80 6.11
C CYS A 144 -20.93 5.23 6.02
N ARG A 145 -21.92 5.54 6.88
CA ARG A 145 -22.34 6.91 7.19
C ARG A 145 -21.62 7.33 8.47
N LEU A 146 -20.76 8.33 8.36
CA LEU A 146 -19.86 8.72 9.44
C LEU A 146 -20.44 9.85 10.26
N SER A 147 -20.30 9.75 11.60
CA SER A 147 -20.53 10.85 12.54
C SER A 147 -19.28 11.01 13.42
N LEU A 148 -18.87 12.26 13.64
CA LEU A 148 -17.70 12.58 14.46
C LEU A 148 -18.15 13.31 15.72
N ILE A 149 -17.67 12.87 16.89
CA ILE A 149 -17.90 13.57 18.15
C ILE A 149 -16.71 14.49 18.43
N GLY A 150 -16.98 15.76 18.65
CA GLY A 150 -15.97 16.77 18.95
C GLY A 150 -16.51 18.19 18.75
N ARG A 151 -15.64 19.16 18.91
CA ARG A 151 -15.97 20.57 18.67
C ARG A 151 -16.00 20.87 17.16
N PRO A 152 -17.15 21.25 16.58
CA PRO A 152 -17.28 21.40 15.13
C PRO A 152 -16.26 22.38 14.50
N VAL A 153 -15.90 23.43 15.24
CA VAL A 153 -14.91 24.42 14.78
C VAL A 153 -13.54 23.77 14.66
N VAL A 154 -13.11 23.04 15.69
CA VAL A 154 -11.79 22.36 15.71
C VAL A 154 -11.71 21.31 14.62
N ILE A 155 -12.76 20.49 14.47
CA ILE A 155 -12.81 19.45 13.42
C ILE A 155 -12.67 20.09 12.04
N ARG A 156 -13.37 21.17 11.74
CA ARG A 156 -13.28 21.89 10.47
C ARG A 156 -11.89 22.48 10.22
N ASP A 157 -11.27 23.04 11.26
CA ASP A 157 -9.92 23.62 11.15
C ASP A 157 -8.89 22.53 10.84
N VAL A 158 -8.96 21.37 11.52
CA VAL A 158 -8.07 20.23 11.26
C VAL A 158 -8.32 19.62 9.89
N ILE A 159 -9.56 19.48 9.44
CA ILE A 159 -9.90 19.03 8.08
C ILE A 159 -9.24 19.93 7.04
N LYS A 160 -9.29 21.25 7.24
CA LYS A 160 -8.67 22.24 6.36
C LYS A 160 -7.13 22.16 6.40
N GLU A 161 -6.55 22.05 7.58
CA GLU A 161 -5.10 21.89 7.79
C GLU A 161 -4.57 20.65 7.09
N LEU A 162 -5.29 19.53 7.20
CA LEU A 162 -4.93 18.26 6.58
C LEU A 162 -5.26 18.18 5.08
N GLY A 163 -5.92 19.18 4.49
CA GLY A 163 -6.34 19.19 3.10
C GLY A 163 -7.36 18.09 2.76
N LEU A 164 -8.18 17.68 3.74
CA LEU A 164 -9.19 16.65 3.54
C LEU A 164 -10.43 17.21 2.80
N ARG A 165 -11.14 16.32 2.11
CA ARG A 165 -12.27 16.69 1.23
C ARG A 165 -13.66 16.50 1.88
N MET A 166 -13.71 16.07 3.13
CA MET A 166 -14.96 15.91 3.87
C MET A 166 -15.64 17.27 4.04
N ILE A 167 -16.82 17.45 3.46
CA ILE A 167 -17.52 18.76 3.43
C ILE A 167 -18.63 18.85 4.48
N SER A 168 -19.23 17.73 4.90
CA SER A 168 -20.29 17.73 5.92
C SER A 168 -19.88 16.89 7.12
N VAL A 169 -19.82 17.55 8.25
CA VAL A 169 -19.70 16.96 9.58
C VAL A 169 -21.05 17.24 10.26
N ASP A 170 -21.90 16.21 10.33
CA ASP A 170 -23.12 16.25 11.14
C ASP A 170 -22.79 15.93 12.60
#